data_b1d915faa043690ae685ed3b75660c3d
#
_entry.id   b1d915faa043690ae685ed3b75660c3d
#
_cell.length_a   1.000
_cell.length_b   1.000
_cell.length_c   1.000
_cell.angle_alpha   90.00
_cell.angle_beta   90.00
_cell.angle_gamma   90.00
#
_symmetry.space_group_name_H-M   'P 1'
#
loop_
_entity.id
_entity.type
_entity.pdbx_description
1 polymer ?
#
loop_
_entity_poly.entity_id
_entity_poly.type
_entity_poly.pdbx_seq_one_letter_code
_entity_poly.pdbx_strand_id
1 'polypeptide(L)'
;MDNDLRERVMGLLTENPGCYLGKMGRDLHVPTSTLKYHLSILRSFDMVSTVKKGRCRHYFPKRRRFTDHEKRMFAALEHAPTRRMVEIIRQHPGISQAGLVTMTDLSQSTVAWHMGRLEEMVLVESQRRGVKEYFLASDLRQVLDASLGEPHARSVDLGSIQSEGNLALPGPGPLGPLPPF
;
A
#
# COMPACT_ATOMS: atom_id res chain seq x y z
N MET A 1 5.42 17.14 -24.58
CA MET A 1 5.98 16.77 -23.26
C MET A 1 4.99 16.95 -22.10
N ASP A 2 4.32 18.08 -21.97
CA ASP A 2 3.39 18.30 -20.83
C ASP A 2 2.13 17.43 -20.82
N ASN A 3 1.66 16.99 -21.98
CA ASN A 3 0.48 16.14 -22.07
C ASN A 3 0.79 14.67 -21.69
N ASP A 4 1.94 14.16 -22.10
CA ASP A 4 2.39 12.80 -21.80
C ASP A 4 2.46 12.51 -20.29
N LEU A 5 3.03 13.44 -19.51
CA LEU A 5 3.09 13.27 -18.06
C LEU A 5 1.70 13.29 -17.42
N ARG A 6 0.76 14.12 -17.90
CA ARG A 6 -0.61 14.13 -17.40
C ARG A 6 -1.33 12.81 -17.70
N GLU A 7 -1.10 12.24 -18.88
CA GLU A 7 -1.63 10.92 -19.25
C GLU A 7 -1.06 9.82 -18.36
N ARG A 8 0.25 9.83 -18.11
CA ARG A 8 0.91 8.89 -17.18
C ARG A 8 0.39 9.04 -15.74
N VAL A 9 0.19 10.27 -15.26
CA VAL A 9 -0.41 10.52 -13.94
C VAL A 9 -1.84 9.99 -13.89
N MET A 10 -2.65 10.23 -14.92
CA MET A 10 -4.03 9.72 -14.97
C MET A 10 -4.08 8.20 -15.08
N GLY A 11 -3.18 7.57 -15.85
CA GLY A 11 -3.03 6.12 -15.91
C GLY A 11 -2.73 5.54 -14.54
N LEU A 12 -1.69 6.07 -13.85
CA LEU A 12 -1.32 5.65 -12.51
C LEU A 12 -2.48 5.79 -11.50
N LEU A 13 -3.24 6.89 -11.56
CA LEU A 13 -4.38 7.11 -10.67
C LEU A 13 -5.57 6.19 -10.99
N THR A 14 -5.71 5.74 -12.23
CA THR A 14 -6.74 4.78 -12.63
C THR A 14 -6.40 3.38 -12.07
N GLU A 15 -5.14 2.98 -12.17
CA GLU A 15 -4.66 1.72 -11.63
C GLU A 15 -4.55 1.72 -10.09
N ASN A 16 -4.18 2.87 -9.51
CA ASN A 16 -3.95 3.04 -8.08
C ASN A 16 -4.73 4.24 -7.52
N PRO A 17 -6.07 4.15 -7.38
CA PRO A 17 -6.87 5.20 -6.78
C PRO A 17 -6.44 5.49 -5.34
N GLY A 18 -6.35 6.76 -4.97
CA GLY A 18 -5.89 7.14 -3.64
C GLY A 18 -4.37 7.29 -3.51
N CYS A 19 -3.62 7.15 -4.59
CA CYS A 19 -2.18 7.37 -4.59
C CYS A 19 -1.83 8.79 -4.10
N TYR A 20 -0.78 8.95 -3.29
CA TYR A 20 -0.32 10.23 -2.78
C TYR A 20 0.93 10.73 -3.53
N LEU A 21 1.22 12.03 -3.42
CA LEU A 21 2.25 12.72 -4.19
C LEU A 21 3.63 12.04 -4.13
N GLY A 22 4.08 11.63 -2.93
CA GLY A 22 5.38 11.00 -2.76
C GLY A 22 5.50 9.63 -3.42
N LYS A 23 4.39 8.85 -3.47
CA LYS A 23 4.34 7.58 -4.19
C LYS A 23 4.38 7.83 -5.69
N MET A 24 3.54 8.75 -6.20
CA MET A 24 3.56 9.10 -7.63
C MET A 24 4.96 9.54 -8.10
N GLY A 25 5.69 10.32 -7.27
CA GLY A 25 7.05 10.75 -7.60
C GLY A 25 8.01 9.58 -7.78
N ARG A 26 7.92 8.56 -6.92
CA ARG A 26 8.72 7.35 -7.05
C ARG A 26 8.31 6.51 -8.25
N ASP A 27 7.01 6.24 -8.40
CA ASP A 27 6.48 5.33 -9.43
C ASP A 27 6.66 5.90 -10.84
N LEU A 28 6.55 7.22 -11.01
CA LEU A 28 6.73 7.91 -12.30
C LEU A 28 8.15 8.42 -12.53
N HIS A 29 9.04 8.34 -11.53
CA HIS A 29 10.40 8.91 -11.56
C HIS A 29 10.39 10.41 -11.90
N VAL A 30 9.47 11.17 -11.28
CA VAL A 30 9.28 12.61 -11.52
C VAL A 30 9.38 13.38 -10.21
N PRO A 31 10.06 14.53 -10.19
CA PRO A 31 10.11 15.41 -9.01
C PRO A 31 8.71 15.81 -8.52
N THR A 32 8.52 15.84 -7.21
CA THR A 32 7.23 16.18 -6.61
C THR A 32 6.77 17.60 -6.93
N SER A 33 7.70 18.54 -7.19
CA SER A 33 7.40 19.90 -7.65
C SER A 33 6.70 19.90 -9.00
N THR A 34 7.22 19.14 -9.96
CA THR A 34 6.62 18.97 -11.29
C THR A 34 5.24 18.31 -11.20
N LEU A 35 5.12 17.25 -10.39
CA LEU A 35 3.84 16.59 -10.17
C LEU A 35 2.79 17.51 -9.54
N LYS A 36 3.18 18.37 -8.59
CA LYS A 36 2.25 19.37 -8.00
C LYS A 36 1.67 20.28 -9.07
N TYR A 37 2.48 20.75 -10.00
CA TYR A 37 2.03 21.59 -11.12
C TYR A 37 1.01 20.85 -11.99
N HIS A 38 1.32 19.64 -12.47
CA HIS A 38 0.41 18.87 -13.31
C HIS A 38 -0.88 18.46 -12.59
N LEU A 39 -0.78 18.06 -11.32
CA LEU A 39 -1.95 17.76 -10.50
C LEU A 39 -2.83 18.99 -10.24
N SER A 40 -2.26 20.21 -10.15
CA SER A 40 -3.04 21.43 -10.04
C SER A 40 -3.85 21.68 -11.31
N ILE A 41 -3.26 21.47 -12.48
CA ILE A 41 -3.93 21.55 -13.78
C ILE A 41 -5.05 20.52 -13.89
N LEU A 42 -4.77 19.25 -13.59
CA LEU A 42 -5.77 18.18 -13.63
C LEU A 42 -6.95 18.47 -12.69
N ARG A 43 -6.69 19.12 -11.55
CA ARG A 43 -7.75 19.55 -10.62
C ARG A 43 -8.57 20.73 -11.18
N SER A 44 -7.94 21.73 -11.82
CA SER A 44 -8.65 22.87 -12.41
C SER A 44 -9.59 22.44 -13.55
N PHE A 45 -9.22 21.38 -14.28
CA PHE A 45 -10.08 20.76 -15.29
C PHE A 45 -11.04 19.70 -14.72
N ASP A 46 -11.17 19.61 -13.39
CA ASP A 46 -12.08 18.69 -12.71
C ASP A 46 -11.84 17.19 -13.03
N MET A 47 -10.63 16.84 -13.47
CA MET A 47 -10.27 15.46 -13.81
C MET A 47 -9.86 14.62 -12.60
N VAL A 48 -9.46 15.29 -11.50
CA VAL A 48 -8.94 14.64 -10.28
C VAL A 48 -9.59 15.25 -9.04
N SER A 49 -10.07 14.40 -8.14
CA SER A 49 -10.50 14.77 -6.79
C SER A 49 -9.47 14.42 -5.75
N THR A 50 -9.56 15.03 -4.56
CA THR A 50 -8.59 14.78 -3.48
C THR A 50 -9.26 14.59 -2.13
N VAL A 51 -8.66 13.73 -1.30
CA VAL A 51 -9.01 13.59 0.13
C VAL A 51 -7.74 13.80 0.95
N LYS A 52 -7.84 14.58 2.03
CA LYS A 52 -6.76 14.75 3.00
C LYS A 52 -6.89 13.69 4.10
N LYS A 53 -5.83 12.93 4.34
CA LYS A 53 -5.74 11.98 5.46
C LYS A 53 -4.42 12.21 6.20
N GLY A 54 -4.49 12.68 7.41
CA GLY A 54 -3.33 13.12 8.17
C GLY A 54 -2.54 14.21 7.44
N ARG A 55 -1.25 14.00 7.24
CA ARG A 55 -0.36 14.93 6.51
C ARG A 55 -0.37 14.72 4.99
N CYS A 56 -0.98 13.64 4.51
CA CYS A 56 -0.98 13.28 3.09
C CYS A 56 -2.28 13.70 2.40
N ARG A 57 -2.15 14.08 1.13
CA ARG A 57 -3.27 14.28 0.22
C ARG A 57 -3.28 13.12 -0.76
N HIS A 58 -4.42 12.44 -0.83
CA HIS A 58 -4.67 11.32 -1.71
C HIS A 58 -5.48 11.79 -2.91
N TYR A 59 -5.14 11.30 -4.10
CA TYR A 59 -5.69 11.73 -5.38
C TYR A 59 -6.51 10.60 -6.03
N PHE A 60 -7.65 10.96 -6.63
CA PHE A 60 -8.59 10.03 -7.25
C PHE A 60 -9.01 10.54 -8.61
N PRO A 61 -9.03 9.70 -9.67
CA PRO A 61 -9.55 10.10 -10.98
C PRO A 61 -11.07 10.31 -10.90
N LYS A 62 -11.59 11.34 -11.55
CA LYS A 62 -13.05 11.58 -11.57
C LYS A 62 -13.81 10.81 -12.65
N ARG A 63 -13.12 10.09 -13.54
CA ARG A 63 -13.77 9.20 -14.52
C ARG A 63 -14.62 8.12 -13.86
N ARG A 64 -14.20 7.62 -12.69
CA ARG A 64 -14.99 6.78 -11.79
C ARG A 64 -15.47 7.63 -10.61
N ARG A 65 -16.75 7.55 -10.28
CA ARG A 65 -17.28 8.18 -9.07
C ARG A 65 -16.92 7.31 -7.87
N PHE A 66 -16.10 7.85 -6.99
CA PHE A 66 -15.79 7.23 -5.71
C PHE A 66 -16.63 7.88 -4.62
N THR A 67 -17.31 7.08 -3.84
CA THR A 67 -17.97 7.53 -2.61
C THR A 67 -16.91 8.02 -1.61
N ASP A 68 -17.31 8.81 -0.62
CA ASP A 68 -16.37 9.24 0.41
C ASP A 68 -15.88 8.07 1.27
N HIS A 69 -16.68 7.00 1.39
CA HIS A 69 -16.27 5.74 2.03
C HIS A 69 -15.16 5.06 1.24
N GLU A 70 -15.35 4.81 -0.06
CA GLU A 70 -14.32 4.24 -0.94
C GLU A 70 -13.02 5.06 -0.93
N LYS A 71 -13.11 6.39 -0.98
CA LYS A 71 -11.91 7.25 -0.90
C LYS A 71 -11.15 7.07 0.39
N ARG A 72 -11.84 6.98 1.54
CA ARG A 72 -11.20 6.71 2.84
C ARG A 72 -10.57 5.33 2.89
N MET A 73 -11.25 4.34 2.31
CA MET A 73 -10.78 2.96 2.20
C MET A 73 -9.48 2.89 1.38
N PHE A 74 -9.46 3.40 0.14
CA PHE A 74 -8.26 3.42 -0.69
C PHE A 74 -7.10 4.16 -0.01
N ALA A 75 -7.38 5.32 0.61
CA ALA A 75 -6.37 6.05 1.36
C ALA A 75 -5.82 5.26 2.58
N ALA A 76 -6.61 4.37 3.18
CA ALA A 76 -6.13 3.48 4.24
C ALA A 76 -5.25 2.36 3.69
N LEU A 77 -5.61 1.79 2.55
CA LEU A 77 -4.89 0.69 1.90
C LEU A 77 -3.55 1.14 1.29
N GLU A 78 -3.31 2.44 1.12
CA GLU A 78 -1.98 2.96 0.74
C GLU A 78 -0.91 2.71 1.82
N HIS A 79 -1.30 2.49 3.08
CA HIS A 79 -0.38 2.13 4.16
C HIS A 79 -0.05 0.64 4.09
N ALA A 80 1.21 0.30 3.85
CA ALA A 80 1.64 -1.07 3.59
C ALA A 80 1.25 -2.10 4.67
N PRO A 81 1.42 -1.84 5.99
CA PRO A 81 0.96 -2.75 7.02
C PRO A 81 -0.56 -2.99 6.99
N THR A 82 -1.35 -1.93 6.77
CA THR A 82 -2.82 -2.05 6.66
C THR A 82 -3.21 -2.92 5.47
N ARG A 83 -2.60 -2.68 4.31
CA ARG A 83 -2.85 -3.46 3.09
C ARG A 83 -2.50 -4.93 3.29
N ARG A 84 -1.33 -5.22 3.92
CA ARG A 84 -0.92 -6.60 4.22
C ARG A 84 -1.93 -7.32 5.12
N MET A 85 -2.43 -6.66 6.17
CA MET A 85 -3.47 -7.25 7.03
C MET A 85 -4.77 -7.53 6.29
N VAL A 86 -5.24 -6.59 5.48
CA VAL A 86 -6.43 -6.76 4.65
C VAL A 86 -6.27 -7.94 3.70
N GLU A 87 -5.12 -8.09 3.06
CA GLU A 87 -4.83 -9.21 2.17
C GLU A 87 -4.81 -10.55 2.92
N ILE A 88 -4.20 -10.60 4.10
CA ILE A 88 -4.20 -11.81 4.94
C ILE A 88 -5.64 -12.18 5.35
N ILE A 89 -6.47 -11.21 5.78
CA ILE A 89 -7.87 -11.48 6.15
C ILE A 89 -8.68 -11.94 4.92
N ARG A 90 -8.38 -11.41 3.73
CA ARG A 90 -9.00 -11.85 2.48
C ARG A 90 -8.71 -13.31 2.18
N GLN A 91 -7.46 -13.73 2.36
CA GLN A 91 -6.99 -15.11 2.12
C GLN A 91 -7.42 -16.06 3.24
N HIS A 92 -7.56 -15.59 4.47
CA HIS A 92 -7.90 -16.37 5.65
C HIS A 92 -9.07 -15.73 6.42
N PRO A 93 -10.31 -15.80 5.87
CA PRO A 93 -11.49 -15.28 6.56
C PRO A 93 -11.68 -15.98 7.91
N GLY A 94 -11.94 -15.21 8.96
CA GLY A 94 -12.06 -15.73 10.32
C GLY A 94 -10.71 -15.84 11.06
N ILE A 95 -9.65 -15.25 10.52
CA ILE A 95 -8.35 -15.24 11.19
C ILE A 95 -8.42 -14.51 12.54
N SER A 96 -7.79 -15.06 13.56
CA SER A 96 -7.68 -14.43 14.88
C SER A 96 -6.59 -13.36 14.92
N GLN A 97 -6.59 -12.53 15.98
CA GLN A 97 -5.50 -11.57 16.21
C GLN A 97 -4.15 -12.25 16.34
N ALA A 98 -4.08 -13.39 17.00
CA ALA A 98 -2.85 -14.18 17.15
C ALA A 98 -2.35 -14.68 15.78
N GLY A 99 -3.26 -15.13 14.90
CA GLY A 99 -2.91 -15.51 13.54
C GLY A 99 -2.36 -14.33 12.73
N LEU A 100 -2.96 -13.14 12.84
CA LEU A 100 -2.44 -11.92 12.20
C LEU A 100 -1.03 -11.55 12.71
N VAL A 101 -0.77 -11.65 14.01
CA VAL A 101 0.57 -11.44 14.59
C VAL A 101 1.58 -12.37 13.95
N THR A 102 1.27 -13.66 13.89
CA THR A 102 2.15 -14.68 13.30
C THR A 102 2.44 -14.43 11.81
N MET A 103 1.44 -13.95 11.05
CA MET A 103 1.59 -13.76 9.59
C MET A 103 2.15 -12.39 9.18
N THR A 104 2.20 -11.43 10.10
CA THR A 104 2.66 -10.06 9.79
C THR A 104 4.01 -9.70 10.35
N ASP A 105 4.56 -10.49 11.27
CA ASP A 105 5.76 -10.19 12.05
C ASP A 105 5.67 -8.88 12.85
N LEU A 106 4.45 -8.42 13.12
CA LEU A 106 4.19 -7.21 13.90
C LEU A 106 3.87 -7.57 15.36
N SER A 107 4.14 -6.63 16.27
CA SER A 107 3.78 -6.82 17.66
C SER A 107 2.25 -6.90 17.84
N GLN A 108 1.80 -7.60 18.89
CA GLN A 108 0.39 -7.74 19.21
C GLN A 108 -0.31 -6.37 19.36
N SER A 109 0.35 -5.39 19.99
CA SER A 109 -0.18 -4.03 20.15
C SER A 109 -0.31 -3.30 18.81
N THR A 110 0.65 -3.48 17.90
CA THR A 110 0.59 -2.89 16.56
C THR A 110 -0.56 -3.49 15.75
N VAL A 111 -0.71 -4.82 15.78
CA VAL A 111 -1.84 -5.50 15.12
C VAL A 111 -3.16 -5.02 15.71
N ALA A 112 -3.30 -4.98 17.05
CA ALA A 112 -4.52 -4.50 17.71
C ALA A 112 -4.88 -3.07 17.30
N TRP A 113 -3.89 -2.17 17.22
CA TRP A 113 -4.10 -0.79 16.81
C TRP A 113 -4.59 -0.70 15.35
N HIS A 114 -3.97 -1.44 14.42
CA HIS A 114 -4.42 -1.47 13.04
C HIS A 114 -5.81 -2.06 12.90
N MET A 115 -6.10 -3.15 13.61
CA MET A 115 -7.41 -3.81 13.56
C MET A 115 -8.51 -2.89 14.11
N GLY A 116 -8.28 -2.20 15.23
CA GLY A 116 -9.22 -1.19 15.74
C GLY A 116 -9.53 -0.11 14.72
N ARG A 117 -8.51 0.40 14.01
CA ARG A 117 -8.72 1.39 12.95
C ARG A 117 -9.49 0.83 11.74
N LEU A 118 -9.25 -0.42 11.37
CA LEU A 118 -9.98 -1.06 10.27
C LEU A 118 -11.45 -1.29 10.65
N GLU A 119 -11.73 -1.66 11.91
CA GLU A 119 -13.10 -1.77 12.43
C GLU A 119 -13.80 -0.40 12.48
N GLU A 120 -13.16 0.65 13.01
CA GLU A 120 -13.68 2.03 13.01
C GLU A 120 -14.03 2.55 11.61
N MET A 121 -13.27 2.13 10.60
CA MET A 121 -13.50 2.48 9.20
C MET A 121 -14.51 1.57 8.51
N VAL A 122 -15.08 0.59 9.22
CA VAL A 122 -16.02 -0.42 8.69
C VAL A 122 -15.40 -1.18 7.50
N LEU A 123 -14.10 -1.43 7.53
CA LEU A 123 -13.39 -2.21 6.51
C LEU A 123 -13.26 -3.68 6.90
N VAL A 124 -13.29 -3.94 8.21
CA VAL A 124 -13.21 -5.27 8.81
C VAL A 124 -14.33 -5.39 9.83
N GLU A 125 -14.98 -6.53 9.81
CA GLU A 125 -15.95 -6.96 10.81
C GLU A 125 -15.32 -7.99 11.73
N SER A 126 -15.72 -8.01 13.00
CA SER A 126 -15.27 -9.04 13.93
C SER A 126 -16.45 -9.83 14.50
N GLN A 127 -16.25 -11.14 14.64
CA GLN A 127 -17.18 -12.04 15.30
C GLN A 127 -16.48 -12.73 16.48
N ARG A 128 -17.18 -12.97 17.57
CA ARG A 128 -16.64 -13.64 18.75
C ARG A 128 -17.23 -15.06 18.85
N ARG A 129 -16.41 -16.05 18.49
CA ARG A 129 -16.72 -17.49 18.65
C ARG A 129 -15.68 -18.14 19.57
N GLY A 130 -15.73 -17.74 20.86
CA GLY A 130 -14.63 -18.03 21.79
C GLY A 130 -13.46 -17.05 21.63
N VAL A 131 -12.80 -17.06 20.48
CA VAL A 131 -11.77 -16.10 20.07
C VAL A 131 -12.38 -15.04 19.16
N LYS A 132 -11.81 -13.83 19.14
CA LYS A 132 -12.21 -12.77 18.20
C LYS A 132 -11.65 -13.09 16.81
N GLU A 133 -12.54 -13.28 15.85
CA GLU A 133 -12.26 -13.59 14.45
C GLU A 133 -12.56 -12.39 13.57
N TYR A 134 -11.75 -12.17 12.52
CA TYR A 134 -11.85 -11.03 11.64
C TYR A 134 -12.23 -11.43 10.21
N PHE A 135 -13.11 -10.64 9.60
CA PHE A 135 -13.62 -10.80 8.24
C PHE A 135 -13.55 -9.46 7.51
N LEU A 136 -13.37 -9.48 6.21
CA LEU A 136 -13.53 -8.26 5.42
C LEU A 136 -15.01 -7.88 5.35
N ALA A 137 -15.31 -6.59 5.51
CA ALA A 137 -16.62 -6.06 5.23
C ALA A 137 -17.01 -6.32 3.76
N SER A 138 -18.31 -6.53 3.51
CA SER A 138 -18.83 -6.87 2.18
C SER A 138 -18.44 -5.87 1.11
N ASP A 139 -18.52 -4.57 1.42
CA ASP A 139 -18.21 -3.49 0.49
C ASP A 139 -16.72 -3.49 0.09
N LEU A 140 -15.82 -3.71 1.06
CA LEU A 140 -14.39 -3.82 0.78
C LEU A 140 -14.10 -5.04 -0.08
N ARG A 141 -14.71 -6.17 0.22
CA ARG A 141 -14.56 -7.40 -0.57
C ARG A 141 -14.96 -7.17 -2.02
N GLN A 142 -16.14 -6.60 -2.27
CA GLN A 142 -16.61 -6.29 -3.62
C GLN A 142 -15.67 -5.37 -4.39
N VAL A 143 -15.15 -4.34 -3.73
CA VAL A 143 -14.20 -3.39 -4.37
C VAL A 143 -12.88 -4.07 -4.71
N LEU A 144 -12.35 -4.92 -3.82
CA LEU A 144 -11.12 -5.67 -4.09
C LEU A 144 -11.31 -6.69 -5.22
N ASP A 145 -12.42 -7.42 -5.22
CA ASP A 145 -12.73 -8.42 -6.24
C ASP A 145 -12.95 -7.75 -7.62
N ALA A 146 -13.62 -6.60 -7.67
CA ALA A 146 -13.79 -5.82 -8.89
C ALA A 146 -12.45 -5.26 -9.40
N SER A 147 -11.52 -4.91 -8.52
CA SER A 147 -10.19 -4.42 -8.90
C SER A 147 -9.26 -5.54 -9.39
N LEU A 148 -9.50 -6.78 -8.98
CA LEU A 148 -8.75 -7.97 -9.41
C LEU A 148 -9.37 -8.65 -10.64
N GLY A 149 -10.63 -8.34 -10.97
CA GLY A 149 -11.36 -8.90 -12.11
C GLY A 149 -11.06 -8.27 -13.46
N GLU A 150 -10.33 -7.16 -13.52
CA GLU A 150 -9.82 -6.56 -14.77
C GLU A 150 -8.46 -7.19 -15.11
N PRO A 151 -8.22 -7.70 -16.34
CA PRO A 151 -7.00 -8.43 -16.71
C PRO A 151 -5.80 -7.53 -16.96
N HIS A 152 -5.50 -6.64 -16.02
CA HIS A 152 -4.26 -5.85 -15.97
C HIS A 152 -3.60 -5.92 -14.59
N ALA A 153 -3.64 -7.12 -13.99
CA ALA A 153 -2.81 -7.42 -12.83
C ALA A 153 -1.36 -7.58 -13.27
N ARG A 154 -0.57 -6.51 -13.27
CA ARG A 154 0.87 -6.69 -13.07
C ARG A 154 1.03 -7.18 -11.64
N SER A 155 1.35 -8.46 -11.52
CA SER A 155 1.88 -9.10 -10.33
C SER A 155 2.85 -8.13 -9.66
N VAL A 156 2.53 -7.70 -8.45
CA VAL A 156 3.58 -7.25 -7.53
C VAL A 156 4.37 -8.51 -7.25
N ASP A 157 5.50 -8.62 -7.91
CA ASP A 157 6.44 -9.71 -7.75
C ASP A 157 6.92 -9.74 -6.30
N LEU A 158 6.32 -10.61 -5.50
CA LEU A 158 6.74 -10.96 -4.14
C LEU A 158 7.93 -11.93 -4.17
N GLY A 159 8.48 -12.21 -5.38
CA GLY A 159 9.50 -13.22 -5.61
C GLY A 159 10.95 -12.77 -5.49
N SER A 160 11.25 -11.51 -5.21
CA SER A 160 12.63 -11.01 -5.22
C SER A 160 13.26 -10.76 -3.84
N ILE A 161 12.77 -11.44 -2.80
CA ILE A 161 13.48 -11.46 -1.49
C ILE A 161 13.76 -12.91 -1.10
N GLN A 162 14.41 -13.64 -1.98
CA GLN A 162 15.14 -14.86 -1.58
C GLN A 162 16.39 -14.96 -2.43
N SER A 163 17.51 -15.02 -1.72
CA SER A 163 18.87 -15.33 -2.18
C SER A 163 19.76 -14.17 -2.64
N GLU A 164 20.16 -13.29 -1.73
CA GLU A 164 21.54 -12.80 -1.70
C GLU A 164 22.01 -12.75 -0.25
N GLY A 165 22.18 -13.89 0.34
CA GLY A 165 22.75 -14.12 1.66
C GLY A 165 23.94 -15.06 1.61
N ASN A 166 24.88 -14.81 0.70
CA ASN A 166 26.18 -15.47 0.78
C ASN A 166 27.29 -14.48 0.43
N LEU A 167 27.48 -13.48 1.27
CA LEU A 167 28.72 -12.72 1.27
C LEU A 167 29.71 -13.46 2.14
N ALA A 168 30.51 -14.31 1.50
CA ALA A 168 31.70 -14.92 2.10
C ALA A 168 32.60 -13.78 2.60
N LEU A 169 32.82 -13.75 3.91
CA LEU A 169 33.83 -12.93 4.53
C LEU A 169 35.21 -13.33 3.97
N PRO A 170 36.04 -12.39 3.49
CA PRO A 170 37.40 -12.72 3.14
C PRO A 170 38.16 -13.13 4.41
N GLY A 171 38.77 -14.32 4.36
CA GLY A 171 39.62 -14.83 5.42
C GLY A 171 40.81 -13.91 5.71
N PRO A 172 41.38 -13.96 6.91
CA PRO A 172 42.54 -13.16 7.29
C PRO A 172 43.73 -13.50 6.40
N GLY A 173 44.20 -12.52 5.65
CA GLY A 173 45.43 -12.62 4.88
C GLY A 173 46.66 -12.83 5.82
N PRO A 174 47.75 -13.40 5.32
CA PRO A 174 48.90 -13.72 6.11
C PRO A 174 49.58 -12.44 6.64
N LEU A 175 49.91 -12.48 7.93
CA LEU A 175 50.70 -11.47 8.63
C LEU A 175 52.08 -11.33 7.94
N GLY A 176 52.35 -10.19 7.35
CA GLY A 176 53.67 -9.79 6.91
C GLY A 176 54.60 -9.53 8.08
N PRO A 177 55.94 -9.69 7.92
CA PRO A 177 56.89 -9.62 9.00
C PRO A 177 56.99 -8.20 9.59
N LEU A 178 57.12 -8.13 10.92
CA LEU A 178 57.38 -6.92 11.70
C LEU A 178 58.72 -6.29 11.29
N PRO A 179 58.84 -4.95 11.18
CA PRO A 179 60.13 -4.30 11.03
C PRO A 179 60.92 -4.34 12.34
N PRO A 180 62.28 -4.39 12.26
CA PRO A 180 63.13 -4.40 13.44
C PRO A 180 63.34 -2.95 13.93
N PHE A 181 63.30 -2.79 15.27
CA PHE A 181 63.78 -1.72 16.16
C PHE A 181 63.24 -0.31 15.95
#